data_65fa462ced2fcc377cacf525f6912f80
#
_entry.id   65fa462ced2fcc377cacf525f6912f80
#
_cell.length_a   1.000
_cell.length_b   1.000
_cell.length_c   1.000
_cell.angle_alpha   90.00
_cell.angle_beta   90.00
_cell.angle_gamma   90.00
#
_symmetry.space_group_name_H-M   'P 1'
#
loop_
_entity.id
_entity.type
_entity.pdbx_description
1 polymer ?
#
loop_
_entity_poly.entity_id
_entity_poly.type
_entity_poly.pdbx_seq_one_letter_code
_entity_poly.pdbx_strand_id
1 'polypeptide(L)'
;KLPISNFPLKSSDLKDAPVVIYEFPIESPPYGLYVAGIDPYRQGKSAYSSSLGSVYIYKRMHAISGEKYQDMFVASYCARPDKKETWEEQARMLIKYYNARALCENDEISFIDYMISKGDAHYLERQPDWLKEIVPNTTVRRDYGIHRSSEKIRDFLHGALKKYTEEVMHVEKDDEGNIISETKG
;
A
#
# COMPACT_ATOMS: atom_id res chain seq x y z
N LYS A 1 -4.73 6.31 -23.62
CA LYS A 1 -4.89 6.40 -22.14
C LYS A 1 -6.21 7.10 -21.89
N LEU A 2 -7.17 6.42 -21.26
CA LEU A 2 -8.34 7.11 -20.73
C LEU A 2 -7.85 7.94 -19.54
N PRO A 3 -8.09 9.25 -19.53
CA PRO A 3 -7.76 10.04 -18.35
C PRO A 3 -8.49 9.44 -17.15
N ILE A 4 -7.89 9.51 -15.98
CA ILE A 4 -8.52 9.15 -14.69
C ILE A 4 -9.63 10.20 -14.43
N SER A 5 -10.62 10.25 -15.30
CA SER A 5 -11.69 11.25 -15.25
C SER A 5 -12.89 10.82 -14.40
N ASN A 6 -12.87 9.56 -13.89
CA ASN A 6 -13.95 9.03 -13.08
C ASN A 6 -13.36 8.33 -11.85
N PHE A 7 -13.05 9.14 -10.87
CA PHE A 7 -12.97 8.72 -9.48
C PHE A 7 -14.22 9.27 -8.74
N PRO A 8 -15.40 8.74 -8.95
CA PRO A 8 -16.49 9.02 -8.06
C PRO A 8 -16.36 8.06 -6.88
N LEU A 9 -15.48 8.39 -5.97
CA LEU A 9 -15.45 7.74 -4.67
C LEU A 9 -16.64 8.26 -3.85
N LYS A 10 -17.84 7.84 -4.23
CA LYS A 10 -18.95 7.91 -3.30
C LYS A 10 -18.72 6.84 -2.25
N SER A 11 -18.52 7.24 -1.01
CA SER A 11 -18.25 6.37 0.12
C SER A 11 -19.28 5.24 0.30
N SER A 12 -20.50 5.42 -0.19
CA SER A 12 -21.56 4.41 -0.19
C SER A 12 -21.30 3.26 -1.18
N ASP A 13 -20.61 3.54 -2.29
CA ASP A 13 -20.41 2.58 -3.38
C ASP A 13 -19.19 1.67 -3.13
N LEU A 14 -18.37 1.99 -2.11
CA LEU A 14 -17.15 1.27 -1.79
C LEU A 14 -17.20 0.43 -0.51
N LYS A 15 -18.38 0.36 0.14
CA LYS A 15 -18.50 -0.47 1.35
C LYS A 15 -18.11 -1.92 1.08
N ASP A 16 -18.55 -2.48 -0.02
CA ASP A 16 -18.31 -3.85 -0.45
C ASP A 16 -17.44 -3.92 -1.71
N ALA A 17 -16.52 -2.95 -1.88
CA ALA A 17 -15.62 -2.95 -3.04
C ALA A 17 -14.78 -4.23 -3.08
N PRO A 18 -14.57 -4.80 -4.28
CA PRO A 18 -13.74 -5.98 -4.42
C PRO A 18 -12.25 -5.65 -4.27
N VAL A 19 -11.45 -6.68 -4.04
CA VAL A 19 -10.00 -6.62 -4.28
C VAL A 19 -9.78 -6.46 -5.79
N VAL A 20 -8.96 -5.50 -6.18
CA VAL A 20 -8.58 -5.27 -7.57
C VAL A 20 -7.15 -5.74 -7.79
N ILE A 21 -6.96 -6.63 -8.76
CA ILE A 21 -5.65 -7.15 -9.15
C ILE A 21 -5.34 -6.62 -10.55
N TYR A 22 -4.27 -5.85 -10.68
CA TYR A 22 -3.76 -5.30 -11.95
C TYR A 22 -2.75 -6.24 -12.58
N GLU A 23 -1.94 -6.91 -11.77
CA GLU A 23 -0.97 -7.91 -12.16
C GLU A 23 -0.95 -9.04 -11.13
N PHE A 24 -1.01 -10.29 -11.57
CA PHE A 24 -0.92 -11.43 -10.68
C PHE A 24 0.50 -11.59 -10.12
N PRO A 25 0.67 -12.14 -8.89
CA PRO A 25 2.00 -12.40 -8.37
C PRO A 25 2.73 -13.43 -9.24
N ILE A 26 4.04 -13.30 -9.33
CA ILE A 26 4.88 -14.34 -9.95
C ILE A 26 4.80 -15.62 -9.12
N GLU A 27 5.05 -16.75 -9.75
CA GLU A 27 5.12 -18.03 -9.06
C GLU A 27 6.25 -18.02 -8.02
N SER A 28 5.93 -18.41 -6.77
CA SER A 28 6.88 -18.43 -5.66
C SER A 28 7.63 -17.10 -5.45
N PRO A 29 6.95 -15.98 -5.20
CA PRO A 29 7.59 -14.69 -5.12
C PRO A 29 8.60 -14.64 -3.97
N PRO A 30 9.83 -14.16 -4.22
CA PRO A 30 10.80 -13.99 -3.15
C PRO A 30 10.30 -12.97 -2.13
N TYR A 31 10.58 -13.23 -0.86
CA TYR A 31 10.22 -12.31 0.22
C TYR A 31 10.81 -10.92 0.00
N GLY A 32 9.95 -9.90 0.06
CA GLY A 32 10.34 -8.50 -0.14
C GLY A 32 10.29 -8.01 -1.59
N LEU A 33 9.93 -8.87 -2.57
CA LEU A 33 9.59 -8.40 -3.92
C LEU A 33 8.35 -7.53 -3.90
N TYR A 34 7.31 -7.97 -3.18
CA TYR A 34 6.10 -7.20 -2.98
C TYR A 34 6.10 -6.56 -1.59
N VAL A 35 5.66 -5.32 -1.54
CA VAL A 35 5.42 -4.59 -0.29
C VAL A 35 3.98 -4.12 -0.25
N ALA A 36 3.39 -4.11 0.93
CA ALA A 36 2.03 -3.65 1.14
C ALA A 36 2.04 -2.40 2.03
N GLY A 37 1.37 -1.34 1.59
CA GLY A 37 0.99 -0.20 2.43
C GLY A 37 -0.43 -0.38 2.92
N ILE A 38 -0.66 -0.23 4.22
CA ILE A 38 -1.94 -0.52 4.87
C ILE A 38 -2.37 0.64 5.76
N ASP A 39 -3.56 1.16 5.49
CA ASP A 39 -4.26 2.16 6.32
C ASP A 39 -5.60 1.56 6.79
N PRO A 40 -5.67 0.97 7.99
CA PRO A 40 -6.89 0.39 8.52
C PRO A 40 -7.87 1.49 8.93
N TYR A 41 -9.15 1.32 8.64
CA TYR A 41 -10.16 2.25 9.14
C TYR A 41 -10.52 1.97 10.60
N ARG A 42 -10.85 3.04 11.33
CA ARG A 42 -11.39 2.93 12.68
C ARG A 42 -12.85 2.54 12.63
N GLN A 43 -13.23 1.55 13.43
CA GLN A 43 -14.62 1.23 13.68
C GLN A 43 -15.18 2.28 14.67
N GLY A 44 -15.46 3.47 14.15
CA GLY A 44 -15.98 4.58 14.95
C GLY A 44 -17.49 4.52 15.10
N LYS A 45 -18.00 5.03 16.23
CA LYS A 45 -19.43 5.18 16.54
C LYS A 45 -20.19 6.15 15.62
N SER A 46 -19.54 6.73 14.63
CA SER A 46 -20.16 7.66 13.70
C SER A 46 -20.76 6.90 12.53
N ALA A 47 -22.10 6.90 12.44
CA ALA A 47 -22.83 6.44 11.26
C ALA A 47 -22.48 7.23 9.98
N TYR A 48 -21.70 8.29 10.11
CA TYR A 48 -21.33 9.23 9.04
C TYR A 48 -19.85 9.18 8.65
N SER A 49 -19.05 8.27 9.24
CA SER A 49 -17.64 8.15 8.84
C SER A 49 -17.53 7.51 7.46
N SER A 50 -16.98 8.26 6.52
CA SER A 50 -16.73 7.83 5.13
C SER A 50 -15.32 7.27 4.92
N SER A 51 -14.48 7.18 5.97
CA SER A 51 -13.12 6.65 5.80
C SER A 51 -13.14 5.17 5.46
N LEU A 52 -12.39 4.80 4.43
CA LEU A 52 -12.19 3.43 3.98
C LEU A 52 -10.92 2.87 4.60
N GLY A 53 -10.88 1.55 4.78
CA GLY A 53 -9.60 0.87 4.94
C GLY A 53 -8.96 0.67 3.57
N SER A 54 -7.66 0.83 3.47
CA SER A 54 -6.94 0.65 2.22
C SER A 54 -5.73 -0.25 2.36
N VAL A 55 -5.52 -1.06 1.32
CA VAL A 55 -4.31 -1.87 1.11
C VAL A 55 -3.86 -1.67 -0.33
N TYR A 56 -2.60 -1.33 -0.52
CA TYR A 56 -1.97 -1.26 -1.82
C TYR A 56 -0.77 -2.19 -1.87
N ILE A 57 -0.70 -3.05 -2.88
CA ILE A 57 0.45 -3.91 -3.12
C ILE A 57 1.31 -3.30 -4.20
N TYR A 58 2.58 -3.11 -3.89
CA TYR A 58 3.58 -2.54 -4.76
C TYR A 58 4.64 -3.58 -5.10
N LYS A 59 4.93 -3.76 -6.39
CA LYS A 59 6.02 -4.61 -6.89
C LYS A 59 7.28 -3.78 -7.00
N ARG A 60 8.31 -4.15 -6.26
CA ARG A 60 9.60 -3.47 -6.31
C ARG A 60 10.41 -3.93 -7.52
N MET A 61 11.32 -3.06 -7.97
CA MET A 61 12.33 -3.45 -8.95
C MET A 61 13.12 -4.66 -8.44
N HIS A 62 13.25 -5.67 -9.29
CA HIS A 62 14.03 -6.86 -8.99
C HIS A 62 14.93 -7.21 -10.19
N ALA A 63 16.25 -7.37 -9.93
CA ALA A 63 17.26 -7.56 -10.97
C ALA A 63 17.09 -8.85 -11.79
N ILE A 64 16.32 -9.81 -11.28
CA ILE A 64 16.19 -11.16 -11.87
C ILE A 64 15.02 -11.23 -12.86
N SER A 65 14.01 -10.40 -12.75
CA SER A 65 12.78 -10.56 -13.53
C SER A 65 12.90 -10.12 -14.98
N GLY A 66 13.87 -9.27 -15.32
CA GLY A 66 14.03 -8.75 -16.70
C GLY A 66 12.79 -8.06 -17.26
N GLU A 67 11.76 -7.86 -16.42
CA GLU A 67 10.48 -7.31 -16.86
C GLU A 67 10.55 -5.81 -17.11
N LYS A 68 9.85 -5.39 -18.13
CA LYS A 68 9.85 -4.03 -18.65
C LYS A 68 9.19 -3.00 -17.71
N TYR A 69 8.36 -3.46 -16.75
CA TYR A 69 7.62 -2.62 -15.81
C TYR A 69 7.84 -3.13 -14.38
N GLN A 70 8.77 -2.47 -13.72
CA GLN A 70 9.08 -2.69 -12.30
C GLN A 70 8.75 -1.40 -11.56
N ASP A 71 8.62 -1.46 -10.25
CA ASP A 71 8.22 -0.34 -9.40
C ASP A 71 6.80 0.17 -9.71
N MET A 72 5.80 -0.72 -9.60
CA MET A 72 4.40 -0.40 -9.88
C MET A 72 3.44 -0.99 -8.86
N PHE A 73 2.28 -0.35 -8.71
CA PHE A 73 1.16 -0.92 -7.96
C PHE A 73 0.51 -2.05 -8.75
N VAL A 74 0.43 -3.24 -8.14
CA VAL A 74 -0.09 -4.46 -8.77
C VAL A 74 -1.43 -4.93 -8.22
N ALA A 75 -1.83 -4.45 -7.04
CA ALA A 75 -3.16 -4.70 -6.50
C ALA A 75 -3.58 -3.61 -5.51
N SER A 76 -4.89 -3.49 -5.32
CA SER A 76 -5.47 -2.61 -4.31
C SER A 76 -6.74 -3.21 -3.70
N TYR A 77 -7.00 -2.84 -2.45
CA TYR A 77 -8.25 -3.11 -1.77
C TYR A 77 -8.64 -1.89 -0.93
N CYS A 78 -9.68 -1.18 -1.34
CA CYS A 78 -10.18 0.01 -0.66
C CYS A 78 -11.65 -0.18 -0.36
N ALA A 79 -11.99 -0.55 0.87
CA ALA A 79 -13.36 -0.89 1.25
C ALA A 79 -13.67 -0.58 2.72
N ARG A 80 -14.94 -0.60 3.05
CA ARG A 80 -15.46 -0.52 4.42
C ARG A 80 -16.68 -1.42 4.58
N PRO A 81 -16.49 -2.75 4.58
CA PRO A 81 -17.60 -3.66 4.81
C PRO A 81 -18.21 -3.45 6.20
N ASP A 82 -19.45 -3.87 6.39
CA ASP A 82 -20.17 -3.72 7.66
C ASP A 82 -19.46 -4.40 8.83
N LYS A 83 -18.78 -5.52 8.55
CA LYS A 83 -17.95 -6.23 9.54
C LYS A 83 -16.49 -5.93 9.29
N LYS A 84 -15.82 -5.35 10.28
CA LYS A 84 -14.38 -5.03 10.19
C LYS A 84 -13.53 -6.27 9.93
N GLU A 85 -13.89 -7.39 10.54
CA GLU A 85 -13.20 -8.67 10.35
C GLU A 85 -13.21 -9.13 8.88
N THR A 86 -14.23 -8.77 8.12
CA THR A 86 -14.28 -9.05 6.68
C THR A 86 -13.18 -8.31 5.94
N TRP A 87 -12.98 -7.03 6.26
CA TRP A 87 -11.91 -6.23 5.68
C TRP A 87 -10.54 -6.76 6.11
N GLU A 88 -10.37 -7.06 7.40
CA GLU A 88 -9.11 -7.57 7.95
C GLU A 88 -8.72 -8.90 7.30
N GLU A 89 -9.69 -9.80 7.07
CA GLU A 89 -9.43 -11.08 6.40
C GLU A 89 -9.08 -10.90 4.92
N GLN A 90 -9.78 -10.04 4.18
CA GLN A 90 -9.46 -9.75 2.78
C GLN A 90 -8.06 -9.12 2.64
N ALA A 91 -7.73 -8.16 3.51
CA ALA A 91 -6.40 -7.55 3.58
C ALA A 91 -5.31 -8.59 3.87
N ARG A 92 -5.53 -9.46 4.86
CA ARG A 92 -4.63 -10.57 5.21
C ARG A 92 -4.41 -11.52 4.04
N MET A 93 -5.48 -11.94 3.37
CA MET A 93 -5.41 -12.85 2.23
C MET A 93 -4.65 -12.23 1.05
N LEU A 94 -4.86 -10.93 0.79
CA LEU A 94 -4.15 -10.21 -0.26
C LEU A 94 -2.64 -10.15 0.01
N ILE A 95 -2.24 -9.83 1.25
CA ILE A 95 -0.83 -9.83 1.68
C ILE A 95 -0.19 -11.20 1.48
N LYS A 96 -0.87 -12.27 1.89
CA LYS A 96 -0.38 -13.65 1.74
C LYS A 96 -0.28 -14.08 0.29
N TYR A 97 -1.26 -13.70 -0.53
CA TYR A 97 -1.28 -14.02 -1.95
C TYR A 97 -0.06 -13.50 -2.70
N TYR A 98 0.39 -12.30 -2.35
CA TYR A 98 1.60 -11.70 -2.92
C TYR A 98 2.88 -12.04 -2.14
N ASN A 99 2.82 -12.76 -1.02
CA ASN A 99 3.95 -12.90 -0.09
C ASN A 99 4.57 -11.53 0.25
N ALA A 100 3.73 -10.53 0.48
CA ALA A 100 4.14 -9.14 0.62
C ALA A 100 4.59 -8.81 2.04
N ARG A 101 5.62 -7.97 2.16
CA ARG A 101 5.98 -7.31 3.41
C ARG A 101 5.02 -6.15 3.67
N ALA A 102 4.38 -6.11 4.82
CA ALA A 102 3.28 -5.22 5.10
C ALA A 102 3.64 -4.13 6.12
N LEU A 103 3.71 -2.88 5.67
CA LEU A 103 3.84 -1.72 6.55
C LEU A 103 2.46 -1.14 6.83
N CYS A 104 2.03 -1.23 8.08
CA CYS A 104 0.72 -0.82 8.53
C CYS A 104 0.79 0.52 9.27
N GLU A 105 -0.18 1.42 9.05
CA GLU A 105 -0.41 2.52 9.98
C GLU A 105 -0.88 1.96 11.31
N ASN A 106 -0.19 2.29 12.41
CA ASN A 106 -0.44 1.70 13.73
C ASN A 106 -1.21 2.61 14.69
N ASP A 107 -1.82 3.68 14.20
CA ASP A 107 -2.77 4.49 14.96
C ASP A 107 -4.03 3.68 15.30
N GLU A 108 -4.39 2.73 14.43
CA GLU A 108 -5.42 1.72 14.62
C GLU A 108 -4.80 0.32 14.63
N ILE A 109 -4.76 -0.31 15.81
CA ILE A 109 -4.01 -1.56 16.03
C ILE A 109 -4.74 -2.83 15.69
N SER A 110 -6.06 -2.78 15.50
CA SER A 110 -6.85 -4.00 15.39
C SER A 110 -6.38 -4.93 14.28
N PHE A 111 -5.94 -4.37 13.15
CA PHE A 111 -5.41 -5.17 12.06
C PHE A 111 -4.09 -5.88 12.43
N ILE A 112 -3.20 -5.18 13.14
CA ILE A 112 -1.95 -5.78 13.62
C ILE A 112 -2.26 -6.93 14.59
N ASP A 113 -3.15 -6.70 15.56
CA ASP A 113 -3.58 -7.72 16.52
C ASP A 113 -4.27 -8.90 15.81
N TYR A 114 -5.04 -8.61 14.74
CA TYR A 114 -5.67 -9.64 13.92
C TYR A 114 -4.61 -10.52 13.23
N MET A 115 -3.61 -9.92 12.57
CA MET A 115 -2.50 -10.64 11.93
C MET A 115 -1.73 -11.50 12.93
N ILE A 116 -1.44 -10.97 14.13
CA ILE A 116 -0.79 -11.72 15.21
C ILE A 116 -1.64 -12.92 15.65
N SER A 117 -2.93 -12.71 15.85
CA SER A 117 -3.86 -13.76 16.28
C SER A 117 -4.01 -14.91 15.27
N LYS A 118 -3.79 -14.60 13.99
CA LYS A 118 -3.79 -15.58 12.89
C LYS A 118 -2.43 -16.26 12.66
N GLY A 119 -1.39 -15.90 13.43
CA GLY A 119 -0.04 -16.42 13.26
C GLY A 119 0.73 -15.84 12.06
N ASP A 120 0.22 -14.78 11.46
CA ASP A 120 0.76 -14.16 10.25
C ASP A 120 1.60 -12.89 10.54
N ALA A 121 2.05 -12.71 11.80
CA ALA A 121 2.87 -11.55 12.20
C ALA A 121 4.18 -11.41 11.41
N HIS A 122 4.68 -12.49 10.84
CA HIS A 122 5.91 -12.48 10.03
C HIS A 122 5.80 -11.69 8.71
N TYR A 123 4.58 -11.39 8.26
CA TYR A 123 4.35 -10.48 7.13
C TYR A 123 4.44 -9.01 7.54
N LEU A 124 4.27 -8.68 8.82
CA LEU A 124 4.27 -7.31 9.30
C LEU A 124 5.69 -6.75 9.42
N GLU A 125 5.86 -5.52 8.90
CA GLU A 125 7.10 -4.77 9.07
C GLU A 125 7.12 -4.02 10.39
N ARG A 126 8.31 -3.99 11.00
CA ARG A 126 8.59 -3.12 12.14
C ARG A 126 8.76 -1.69 11.68
N GLN A 127 8.69 -0.75 12.60
CA GLN A 127 9.00 0.63 12.33
C GLN A 127 10.39 0.75 11.70
N PRO A 128 10.51 1.35 10.49
CA PRO A 128 11.79 1.51 9.83
C PRO A 128 12.77 2.38 10.62
N ASP A 129 14.05 2.01 10.65
CA ASP A 129 15.06 2.77 11.40
C ASP A 129 15.27 4.19 10.87
N TRP A 130 15.11 4.42 9.57
CA TRP A 130 15.19 5.75 8.97
C TRP A 130 14.16 6.74 9.53
N LEU A 131 13.05 6.25 10.07
CA LEU A 131 12.02 7.10 10.69
C LEU A 131 12.56 7.81 11.92
N LYS A 132 13.51 7.22 12.64
CA LYS A 132 14.19 7.83 13.80
C LYS A 132 15.06 9.01 13.40
N GLU A 133 15.57 9.03 12.16
CA GLU A 133 16.34 10.16 11.62
C GLU A 133 15.44 11.38 11.39
N ILE A 134 14.19 11.14 10.95
CA ILE A 134 13.20 12.19 10.72
C ILE A 134 12.60 12.70 12.03
N VAL A 135 12.31 11.77 12.95
CA VAL A 135 11.69 12.05 14.26
C VAL A 135 12.47 11.32 15.36
N PRO A 136 13.61 11.88 15.83
CA PRO A 136 14.51 11.20 16.77
C PRO A 136 13.86 10.79 18.10
N ASN A 137 12.84 11.52 18.53
CA ASN A 137 12.14 11.29 19.80
C ASN A 137 10.83 10.52 19.64
N THR A 138 10.63 9.84 18.52
CA THR A 138 9.43 9.03 18.31
C THR A 138 9.45 7.86 19.29
N THR A 139 8.53 7.88 20.25
CA THR A 139 8.31 6.74 21.13
C THR A 139 7.72 5.62 20.28
N VAL A 140 8.45 4.51 20.13
CA VAL A 140 7.92 3.30 19.50
C VAL A 140 6.82 2.76 20.42
N ARG A 141 5.58 3.03 20.09
CA ARG A 141 4.44 2.54 20.88
C ARG A 141 4.20 1.05 20.68
N ARG A 142 4.72 0.47 19.58
CA ARG A 142 4.49 -0.92 19.15
C ARG A 142 5.60 -1.42 18.26
N ASP A 143 5.76 -2.73 18.23
CA ASP A 143 6.80 -3.40 17.44
C ASP A 143 6.58 -3.28 15.93
N TYR A 144 5.32 -3.18 15.48
CA TYR A 144 4.95 -3.19 14.06
C TYR A 144 4.34 -1.88 13.60
N GLY A 145 4.58 -1.55 12.32
CA GLY A 145 3.96 -0.44 11.63
C GLY A 145 4.57 0.92 11.91
N ILE A 146 3.91 1.97 11.43
CA ILE A 146 4.32 3.36 11.61
C ILE A 146 3.19 4.18 12.22
N HIS A 147 3.56 5.11 13.09
CA HIS A 147 2.62 6.04 13.68
C HIS A 147 2.62 7.34 12.88
N ARG A 148 1.48 7.68 12.25
CA ARG A 148 1.36 8.81 11.32
C ARG A 148 1.02 10.15 12.00
N SER A 149 0.90 10.22 13.32
CA SER A 149 0.49 11.45 14.01
C SER A 149 1.47 12.62 13.87
N SER A 150 2.73 12.35 13.51
CA SER A 150 3.73 13.40 13.28
C SER A 150 3.54 14.06 11.91
N GLU A 151 3.43 15.40 11.90
CA GLU A 151 3.39 16.21 10.69
C GLU A 151 4.63 15.96 9.81
N LYS A 152 5.81 15.90 10.41
CA LYS A 152 7.08 15.62 9.70
C LYS A 152 7.05 14.27 8.95
N ILE A 153 6.45 13.24 9.54
CA ILE A 153 6.31 11.93 8.88
C ILE A 153 5.35 12.05 7.72
N ARG A 154 4.22 12.73 7.88
CA ARG A 154 3.26 12.94 6.78
C ARG A 154 3.89 13.71 5.63
N ASP A 155 4.61 14.80 5.92
CA ASP A 155 5.27 15.61 4.89
C ASP A 155 6.33 14.81 4.14
N PHE A 156 7.11 13.98 4.85
CA PHE A 156 8.06 13.07 4.22
C PHE A 156 7.38 12.06 3.30
N LEU A 157 6.30 11.41 3.76
CA LEU A 157 5.56 10.44 2.97
C LEU A 157 4.88 11.08 1.75
N HIS A 158 4.30 12.27 1.90
CA HIS A 158 3.73 13.03 0.79
C HIS A 158 4.80 13.43 -0.23
N GLY A 159 5.98 13.88 0.25
CA GLY A 159 7.11 14.20 -0.61
C GLY A 159 7.62 12.99 -1.40
N ALA A 160 7.70 11.83 -0.76
CA ALA A 160 8.09 10.58 -1.41
C ALA A 160 7.07 10.15 -2.47
N LEU A 161 5.76 10.23 -2.16
CA LEU A 161 4.70 9.92 -3.11
C LEU A 161 4.72 10.88 -4.30
N LYS A 162 4.87 12.19 -4.06
CA LYS A 162 4.98 13.19 -5.12
C LYS A 162 6.16 12.88 -6.03
N LYS A 163 7.34 12.60 -5.46
CA LYS A 163 8.53 12.24 -6.23
C LYS A 163 8.25 11.02 -7.11
N TYR A 164 7.63 9.97 -6.55
CA TYR A 164 7.26 8.77 -7.31
C TYR A 164 6.35 9.10 -8.50
N THR A 165 5.30 9.90 -8.29
CA THR A 165 4.34 10.26 -9.37
C THR A 165 4.94 11.18 -10.44
N GLU A 166 6.03 11.88 -10.14
CA GLU A 166 6.75 12.74 -11.09
C GLU A 166 7.91 12.01 -11.78
N GLU A 167 8.34 10.86 -11.25
CA GLU A 167 9.46 10.09 -11.80
C GLU A 167 9.07 9.41 -13.11
N VAL A 168 9.94 9.57 -14.12
CA VAL A 168 9.76 8.92 -15.41
C VAL A 168 10.24 7.47 -15.29
N MET A 169 9.30 6.53 -15.32
CA MET A 169 9.57 5.10 -15.13
C MET A 169 9.97 4.40 -16.41
N HIS A 170 9.48 4.87 -17.55
CA HIS A 170 9.74 4.30 -18.84
C HIS A 170 9.69 5.33 -19.96
N VAL A 171 10.63 5.25 -20.91
CA VAL A 171 10.71 6.09 -22.09
C VAL A 171 10.74 5.19 -23.32
N GLU A 172 9.74 5.34 -24.19
CA GLU A 172 9.75 4.73 -25.52
C GLU A 172 10.37 5.69 -26.53
N LYS A 173 11.28 5.16 -27.35
CA LYS A 173 11.95 5.92 -28.40
C LYS A 173 11.68 5.29 -29.76
N ASP A 174 11.63 6.12 -30.79
CA ASP A 174 11.62 5.68 -32.20
C ASP A 174 13.01 5.17 -32.65
N ASP A 175 13.09 4.70 -33.88
CA ASP A 175 14.32 4.20 -34.47
C ASP A 175 15.38 5.31 -34.66
N GLU A 176 14.97 6.58 -34.61
CA GLU A 176 15.82 7.76 -34.69
C GLU A 176 16.27 8.26 -33.33
N GLY A 177 15.76 7.65 -32.23
CA GLY A 177 16.08 7.96 -30.82
C GLY A 177 15.24 9.08 -30.21
N ASN A 178 14.20 9.57 -30.89
CA ASN A 178 13.28 10.56 -30.35
C ASN A 178 12.32 9.90 -29.36
N ILE A 179 11.93 10.63 -28.30
CA ILE A 179 10.98 10.14 -27.31
C ILE A 179 9.57 10.12 -27.89
N ILE A 180 8.97 8.93 -28.00
CA ILE A 180 7.58 8.74 -28.42
C ILE A 180 6.61 8.85 -27.25
N SER A 181 6.97 8.26 -26.12
CA SER A 181 6.14 8.28 -24.90
C SER A 181 6.96 8.20 -23.62
N GLU A 182 6.41 8.80 -22.56
CA GLU A 182 6.94 8.67 -21.18
C GLU A 182 5.84 8.12 -20.29
N THR A 183 6.18 7.13 -19.45
CA THR A 183 5.30 6.63 -18.39
C THR A 183 5.86 7.08 -17.05
N LYS A 184 5.01 7.70 -16.23
CA LYS A 184 5.33 8.13 -14.86
C LYS A 184 4.76 7.14 -13.87
N GLY A 185 5.33 7.12 -12.64
CA GLY A 185 4.86 6.31 -11.53
C GLY A 185 3.43 6.63 -11.06
#